data_ef6fac0085186de0364e6be210d8a570
#
_entry.id   ef6fac0085186de0364e6be210d8a570
#
_cell.length_a   1.000
_cell.length_b   1.000
_cell.length_c   1.000
_cell.angle_alpha   90.00
_cell.angle_beta   90.00
_cell.angle_gamma   90.00
#
_symmetry.space_group_name_H-M   'P 1'
#
loop_
_entity.id
_entity.type
_entity.pdbx_description
1 polymer ?
#
loop_
_entity_poly.entity_id
_entity_poly.type
_entity_poly.pdbx_seq_one_letter_code
_entity_poly.pdbx_strand_id
1 'polypeptide(L)'
;MVAKLHLPEYNSIEVLRTVISEREKYKDFYENLTDDWIEHVDNYLEHHGNPQIIRPLELKSYISKKEVNEEQKKTTNDNKHIPALERLVLKRRKSLVNLYFPNNDKTPYVILDKLRRGHNLLFCPCCGEPGKPTTLDHYLPKTAYPELAIVIANLTPMCNECQQNKSSDYHDENGNKIYIHPYFDSIEQVNLSINIEPPYATPTFELIILEDEDDNELYELLRRHINGVNFVERFDEFCRNEYMQLLRAMSLERQDAQPDRASRIVFRFKRKYEGQSPNRWEAIFYRGILNNTDLLDYLDNSSLPSFT
;
A
#
# COMPACT_ATOMS: atom_id res chain seq x y z
N MET A 1 -4.85 4.66 2.56
CA MET A 1 -5.00 4.51 1.11
C MET A 1 -5.68 5.72 0.52
N VAL A 2 -5.24 6.14 -0.62
CA VAL A 2 -5.83 7.29 -1.30
C VAL A 2 -6.63 6.89 -2.54
N ALA A 3 -6.56 5.61 -2.93
CA ALA A 3 -7.35 5.07 -4.04
C ALA A 3 -7.74 3.61 -3.77
N LYS A 4 -9.01 3.31 -3.99
CA LYS A 4 -9.51 1.94 -4.02
C LYS A 4 -9.09 1.26 -5.33
N LEU A 5 -8.63 0.03 -5.23
CA LEU A 5 -8.29 -0.80 -6.38
C LEU A 5 -9.36 -1.88 -6.59
N HIS A 6 -9.52 -2.30 -7.83
CA HIS A 6 -10.25 -3.52 -8.12
C HIS A 6 -9.40 -4.73 -7.77
N LEU A 7 -10.03 -5.77 -7.21
CA LEU A 7 -9.35 -7.05 -7.03
C LEU A 7 -8.83 -7.53 -8.39
N PRO A 8 -7.59 -8.03 -8.46
CA PRO A 8 -7.07 -8.65 -9.67
C PRO A 8 -7.93 -9.84 -10.12
N GLU A 9 -8.02 -10.06 -11.43
CA GLU A 9 -8.86 -11.11 -12.05
C GLU A 9 -8.40 -12.56 -11.77
N TYR A 10 -7.42 -12.75 -10.89
CA TYR A 10 -6.90 -14.07 -10.52
C TYR A 10 -7.64 -14.64 -9.33
N ASN A 11 -8.12 -15.87 -9.46
CA ASN A 11 -8.68 -16.60 -8.33
C ASN A 11 -7.56 -17.10 -7.41
N SER A 12 -7.50 -16.59 -6.19
CA SER A 12 -6.45 -16.96 -5.22
C SER A 12 -6.43 -18.46 -4.92
N ILE A 13 -7.58 -19.13 -4.87
CA ILE A 13 -7.68 -20.56 -4.56
C ILE A 13 -7.15 -21.41 -5.73
N GLU A 14 -7.47 -21.05 -6.96
CA GLU A 14 -6.93 -21.73 -8.15
C GLU A 14 -5.41 -21.59 -8.23
N VAL A 15 -4.89 -20.39 -7.93
CA VAL A 15 -3.44 -20.16 -7.84
C VAL A 15 -2.81 -21.04 -6.76
N LEU A 16 -3.42 -21.14 -5.58
CA LEU A 16 -2.94 -22.00 -4.50
C LEU A 16 -2.93 -23.48 -4.92
N ARG A 17 -4.01 -24.00 -5.49
CA ARG A 17 -4.10 -25.39 -5.96
C ARG A 17 -3.01 -25.71 -6.97
N THR A 18 -2.76 -24.81 -7.91
CA THR A 18 -1.70 -24.95 -8.90
C THR A 18 -0.32 -24.97 -8.23
N VAL A 19 -0.06 -24.02 -7.32
CA VAL A 19 1.20 -23.94 -6.58
C VAL A 19 1.44 -25.23 -5.77
N ILE A 20 0.43 -25.74 -5.09
CA ILE A 20 0.52 -26.99 -4.31
C ILE A 20 0.87 -28.16 -5.21
N SER A 21 0.20 -28.30 -6.39
CA SER A 21 0.46 -29.36 -7.34
C SER A 21 1.88 -29.34 -7.92
N GLU A 22 2.50 -28.18 -8.00
CA GLU A 22 3.89 -28.00 -8.46
C GLU A 22 4.96 -28.27 -7.37
N ARG A 23 4.53 -28.59 -6.11
CA ARG A 23 5.47 -28.78 -5.00
C ARG A 23 6.00 -30.21 -4.90
N GLU A 24 7.31 -30.35 -5.04
CA GLU A 24 8.01 -31.60 -4.77
C GLU A 24 8.54 -31.65 -3.33
N LYS A 25 9.11 -30.54 -2.88
CA LYS A 25 9.67 -30.42 -1.53
C LYS A 25 8.55 -30.18 -0.51
N TYR A 26 8.54 -30.97 0.55
CA TYR A 26 7.54 -30.93 1.63
C TYR A 26 6.11 -31.25 1.14
N LYS A 27 5.98 -32.14 0.18
CA LYS A 27 4.70 -32.50 -0.46
C LYS A 27 3.64 -32.86 0.57
N ASP A 28 3.92 -33.79 1.48
CA ASP A 28 2.97 -34.23 2.53
C ASP A 28 2.49 -33.06 3.40
N PHE A 29 3.39 -32.10 3.73
CA PHE A 29 3.01 -30.90 4.47
C PHE A 29 2.01 -30.04 3.70
N TYR A 30 2.27 -29.80 2.42
CA TYR A 30 1.37 -28.98 1.59
C TYR A 30 0.03 -29.68 1.34
N GLU A 31 0.02 -30.99 1.15
CA GLU A 31 -1.20 -31.79 1.01
C GLU A 31 -2.05 -31.72 2.29
N ASN A 32 -1.44 -31.91 3.46
CA ASN A 32 -2.12 -31.81 4.74
C ASN A 32 -2.63 -30.39 5.08
N LEU A 33 -1.96 -29.37 4.56
CA LEU A 33 -2.33 -27.96 4.78
C LEU A 33 -3.46 -27.50 3.84
N THR A 34 -3.69 -28.19 2.72
CA THR A 34 -4.46 -27.68 1.59
C THR A 34 -5.86 -27.19 1.97
N ASP A 35 -6.65 -28.00 2.67
CA ASP A 35 -8.05 -27.68 2.97
C ASP A 35 -8.14 -26.50 3.95
N ASP A 36 -7.36 -26.54 5.03
CA ASP A 36 -7.33 -25.46 6.01
C ASP A 36 -6.74 -24.18 5.40
N TRP A 37 -5.83 -24.29 4.44
CA TRP A 37 -5.28 -23.13 3.76
C TRP A 37 -6.31 -22.47 2.83
N ILE A 38 -7.11 -23.27 2.13
CA ILE A 38 -8.22 -22.76 1.30
C ILE A 38 -9.26 -22.07 2.17
N GLU A 39 -9.70 -22.72 3.25
CA GLU A 39 -10.64 -22.14 4.22
C GLU A 39 -10.10 -20.82 4.82
N HIS A 40 -8.79 -20.79 5.12
CA HIS A 40 -8.15 -19.59 5.63
C HIS A 40 -8.14 -18.44 4.60
N VAL A 41 -7.95 -18.72 3.33
CA VAL A 41 -8.04 -17.72 2.25
C VAL A 41 -9.47 -17.23 2.06
N ASP A 42 -10.46 -18.13 2.10
CA ASP A 42 -11.87 -17.74 2.04
C ASP A 42 -12.25 -16.85 3.23
N ASN A 43 -11.82 -17.19 4.44
CA ASN A 43 -11.99 -16.37 5.64
C ASN A 43 -11.31 -14.99 5.50
N TYR A 44 -10.10 -14.95 4.91
CA TYR A 44 -9.43 -13.67 4.60
C TYR A 44 -10.25 -12.80 3.66
N LEU A 45 -10.83 -13.37 2.61
CA LEU A 45 -11.65 -12.64 1.64
C LEU A 45 -12.97 -12.16 2.27
N GLU A 46 -13.65 -13.02 3.03
CA GLU A 46 -14.91 -12.71 3.72
C GLU A 46 -14.74 -11.58 4.74
N HIS A 47 -13.66 -11.60 5.49
CA HIS A 47 -13.38 -10.60 6.53
C HIS A 47 -12.39 -9.52 6.10
N HIS A 48 -12.17 -9.39 4.77
CA HIS A 48 -11.42 -8.29 4.19
C HIS A 48 -10.00 -8.11 4.77
N GLY A 49 -9.36 -9.22 5.17
CA GLY A 49 -8.03 -9.20 5.77
C GLY A 49 -7.95 -8.51 7.14
N ASN A 50 -9.07 -8.37 7.86
CA ASN A 50 -9.09 -7.70 9.16
C ASN A 50 -8.20 -8.43 10.19
N PRO A 51 -7.13 -7.79 10.72
CA PRO A 51 -6.20 -8.43 11.67
C PRO A 51 -6.81 -8.80 13.01
N GLN A 52 -7.98 -8.27 13.36
CA GLN A 52 -8.70 -8.67 14.57
C GLN A 52 -9.36 -10.05 14.42
N ILE A 53 -9.65 -10.48 13.20
CA ILE A 53 -10.33 -11.74 12.88
C ILE A 53 -9.36 -12.76 12.34
N ILE A 54 -8.55 -12.37 11.36
CA ILE A 54 -7.59 -13.27 10.71
C ILE A 54 -6.44 -13.60 11.65
N ARG A 55 -6.23 -14.90 11.91
CA ARG A 55 -5.12 -15.40 12.72
C ARG A 55 -4.20 -16.27 11.88
N PRO A 56 -2.86 -16.21 12.06
CA PRO A 56 -1.96 -17.10 11.33
C PRO A 56 -2.26 -18.58 11.58
N LEU A 57 -2.06 -19.41 10.56
CA LEU A 57 -2.22 -20.86 10.69
C LEU A 57 -1.15 -21.47 11.61
N GLU A 58 -1.57 -22.40 12.46
CA GLU A 58 -0.68 -23.16 13.34
C GLU A 58 0.07 -24.26 12.59
N LEU A 59 1.16 -23.91 11.93
CA LEU A 59 1.90 -24.83 11.04
C LEU A 59 2.40 -26.11 11.69
N LYS A 60 2.53 -26.14 13.04
CA LYS A 60 2.92 -27.35 13.78
C LYS A 60 1.93 -28.51 13.58
N SER A 61 0.65 -28.23 13.37
CA SER A 61 -0.42 -29.21 13.20
C SER A 61 -0.27 -30.06 11.93
N TYR A 62 0.45 -29.55 10.91
CA TYR A 62 0.66 -30.17 9.62
C TYR A 62 2.01 -30.91 9.50
N ILE A 63 2.75 -31.03 10.60
CA ILE A 63 4.05 -31.73 10.67
C ILE A 63 3.86 -33.10 11.32
N SER A 64 4.18 -34.15 10.60
CA SER A 64 4.01 -35.51 11.08
C SER A 64 5.00 -35.88 12.18
N LYS A 65 4.57 -36.80 13.08
CA LYS A 65 5.45 -37.34 14.12
C LYS A 65 6.70 -38.02 13.52
N LYS A 66 6.57 -38.60 12.33
CA LYS A 66 7.68 -39.23 11.61
C LYS A 66 8.76 -38.21 11.27
N GLU A 67 8.36 -37.04 10.72
CA GLU A 67 9.31 -35.96 10.39
C GLU A 67 10.01 -35.43 11.65
N VAL A 68 9.29 -35.29 12.76
CA VAL A 68 9.86 -34.84 14.03
C VAL A 68 10.93 -35.81 14.52
N ASN A 69 10.65 -37.14 14.48
CA ASN A 69 11.60 -38.17 14.88
C ASN A 69 12.85 -38.20 13.97
N GLU A 70 12.67 -38.00 12.67
CA GLU A 70 13.78 -37.91 11.72
C GLU A 70 14.62 -36.64 11.95
N GLU A 71 13.98 -35.51 12.22
CA GLU A 71 14.67 -34.27 12.52
C GLU A 71 15.44 -34.31 13.86
N GLN A 72 14.92 -35.03 14.86
CA GLN A 72 15.63 -35.27 16.12
C GLN A 72 16.96 -35.98 15.90
N LYS A 73 17.01 -36.98 15.01
CA LYS A 73 18.24 -37.71 14.67
C LYS A 73 19.30 -36.82 14.01
N LYS A 74 18.91 -35.67 13.43
CA LYS A 74 19.79 -34.68 12.81
C LYS A 74 20.27 -33.60 13.76
N THR A 75 20.04 -33.76 15.07
CA THR A 75 20.44 -32.80 16.07
C THR A 75 21.97 -32.75 16.21
N THR A 76 22.55 -31.56 16.11
CA THR A 76 23.98 -31.27 16.27
C THR A 76 24.19 -30.34 17.44
N ASN A 77 25.46 -30.10 17.81
CA ASN A 77 25.78 -29.15 18.88
C ASN A 77 25.26 -27.74 18.61
N ASP A 78 25.21 -27.31 17.34
CA ASP A 78 24.79 -25.95 16.91
C ASP A 78 23.28 -25.75 17.02
N ASN A 79 22.48 -26.82 16.97
CA ASN A 79 21.01 -26.72 16.95
C ASN A 79 20.29 -27.44 18.09
N LYS A 80 21.04 -28.03 19.04
CA LYS A 80 20.48 -28.82 20.18
C LYS A 80 19.56 -28.03 21.11
N HIS A 81 19.70 -26.69 21.13
CA HIS A 81 18.92 -25.79 21.95
C HIS A 81 17.53 -25.47 21.33
N ILE A 82 17.29 -25.82 20.08
CA ILE A 82 15.98 -25.62 19.41
C ILE A 82 15.31 -26.99 19.25
N PRO A 83 14.08 -27.20 19.77
CA PRO A 83 13.32 -28.43 19.59
C PRO A 83 13.14 -28.81 18.10
N ALA A 84 13.16 -30.10 17.80
CA ALA A 84 13.04 -30.59 16.41
C ALA A 84 11.77 -30.08 15.71
N LEU A 85 10.64 -30.04 16.42
CA LEU A 85 9.38 -29.52 15.90
C LEU A 85 9.51 -28.02 15.52
N GLU A 86 10.12 -27.21 16.37
CA GLU A 86 10.31 -25.79 16.09
C GLU A 86 11.21 -25.56 14.87
N ARG A 87 12.29 -26.33 14.74
CA ARG A 87 13.13 -26.31 13.53
C ARG A 87 12.35 -26.63 12.26
N LEU A 88 11.44 -27.59 12.33
CA LEU A 88 10.58 -27.94 11.22
C LEU A 88 9.57 -26.83 10.91
N VAL A 89 8.94 -26.24 11.92
CA VAL A 89 8.03 -25.10 11.75
C VAL A 89 8.76 -23.95 11.05
N LEU A 90 9.96 -23.58 11.48
CA LEU A 90 10.76 -22.55 10.83
C LEU A 90 11.08 -22.89 9.35
N LYS A 91 11.39 -24.16 9.05
CA LYS A 91 11.60 -24.59 7.66
C LYS A 91 10.31 -24.49 6.80
N ARG A 92 9.13 -24.78 7.37
CA ARG A 92 7.83 -24.66 6.69
C ARG A 92 7.44 -23.20 6.49
N ARG A 93 7.59 -22.35 7.51
CA ARG A 93 7.41 -20.88 7.36
C ARG A 93 8.27 -20.34 6.22
N LYS A 94 9.56 -20.65 6.23
CA LYS A 94 10.47 -20.23 5.16
C LYS A 94 10.03 -20.76 3.78
N SER A 95 9.51 -22.00 3.71
CA SER A 95 9.02 -22.56 2.47
C SER A 95 7.79 -21.80 1.93
N LEU A 96 6.84 -21.46 2.77
CA LEU A 96 5.66 -20.66 2.42
C LEU A 96 6.05 -19.25 1.96
N VAL A 97 6.90 -18.55 2.73
CA VAL A 97 7.41 -17.22 2.34
C VAL A 97 8.15 -17.24 1.01
N ASN A 98 8.92 -18.30 0.74
CA ASN A 98 9.66 -18.46 -0.51
C ASN A 98 8.76 -18.68 -1.74
N LEU A 99 7.48 -18.98 -1.57
CA LEU A 99 6.52 -19.01 -2.70
C LEU A 99 6.38 -17.63 -3.36
N TYR A 100 6.63 -16.57 -2.63
CA TYR A 100 6.64 -15.20 -3.15
C TYR A 100 7.86 -14.88 -4.03
N PHE A 101 8.89 -15.73 -3.99
CA PHE A 101 10.11 -15.61 -4.80
C PHE A 101 10.26 -16.83 -5.72
N PRO A 102 9.29 -17.08 -6.61
CA PRO A 102 9.31 -18.25 -7.46
C PRO A 102 10.36 -18.13 -8.57
N ASN A 103 10.81 -19.28 -9.07
CA ASN A 103 11.56 -19.34 -10.32
C ASN A 103 10.67 -18.93 -11.50
N ASN A 104 11.26 -18.46 -12.58
CA ASN A 104 10.56 -17.96 -13.77
C ASN A 104 9.66 -19.00 -14.46
N ASP A 105 9.93 -20.28 -14.25
CA ASP A 105 9.18 -21.43 -14.79
C ASP A 105 7.97 -21.84 -13.92
N LYS A 106 7.76 -21.20 -12.77
CA LYS A 106 6.67 -21.52 -11.83
C LYS A 106 5.48 -20.59 -11.97
N THR A 107 4.29 -21.14 -11.77
CA THR A 107 3.00 -20.44 -11.90
C THR A 107 2.96 -19.09 -11.18
N PRO A 108 3.41 -18.95 -9.91
CA PRO A 108 3.31 -17.67 -9.23
C PRO A 108 4.13 -16.55 -9.88
N TYR A 109 5.22 -16.87 -10.60
CA TYR A 109 6.12 -15.86 -11.18
C TYR A 109 5.39 -14.91 -12.13
N VAL A 110 4.67 -15.44 -13.11
CA VAL A 110 3.98 -14.63 -14.13
C VAL A 110 2.92 -13.74 -13.49
N ILE A 111 2.18 -14.29 -12.51
CA ILE A 111 1.12 -13.57 -11.81
C ILE A 111 1.73 -12.43 -10.97
N LEU A 112 2.73 -12.73 -10.15
CA LEU A 112 3.41 -11.75 -9.31
C LEU A 112 4.10 -10.66 -10.12
N ASP A 113 4.70 -11.00 -11.26
CA ASP A 113 5.32 -10.02 -12.15
C ASP A 113 4.28 -9.10 -12.78
N LYS A 114 3.14 -9.64 -13.24
CA LYS A 114 2.02 -8.85 -13.77
C LYS A 114 1.43 -7.92 -12.69
N LEU A 115 1.23 -8.40 -11.46
CA LEU A 115 0.78 -7.57 -10.34
C LEU A 115 1.78 -6.46 -10.01
N ARG A 116 3.08 -6.72 -10.09
CA ARG A 116 4.13 -5.75 -9.77
C ARG A 116 4.34 -4.72 -10.88
N ARG A 117 4.22 -5.09 -12.13
CA ARG A 117 4.63 -4.27 -13.28
C ARG A 117 3.51 -3.92 -14.25
N GLY A 118 2.45 -4.72 -14.33
CA GLY A 118 1.36 -4.61 -15.31
C GLY A 118 0.13 -3.82 -14.84
N HIS A 119 0.19 -3.16 -13.70
CA HIS A 119 -0.98 -2.52 -13.07
C HIS A 119 -1.39 -1.15 -13.64
N ASN A 120 -0.63 -0.53 -14.52
CA ASN A 120 -0.92 0.78 -15.15
C ASN A 120 -1.20 1.95 -14.18
N LEU A 121 -0.86 1.83 -12.90
CA LEU A 121 -1.02 2.91 -11.92
C LEU A 121 -0.02 4.03 -12.20
N LEU A 122 -0.48 5.27 -12.08
CA LEU A 122 0.32 6.49 -12.27
C LEU A 122 0.73 7.15 -10.96
N PHE A 123 0.27 6.60 -9.85
CA PHE A 123 0.56 7.05 -8.49
C PHE A 123 0.45 5.87 -7.52
N CYS A 124 1.03 6.01 -6.34
CA CYS A 124 0.94 5.01 -5.30
C CYS A 124 -0.48 4.95 -4.73
N PRO A 125 -1.21 3.83 -4.81
CA PRO A 125 -2.56 3.74 -4.26
C PRO A 125 -2.58 3.85 -2.73
N CYS A 126 -1.45 3.61 -2.07
CA CYS A 126 -1.32 3.71 -0.63
C CYS A 126 -1.28 5.16 -0.14
N CYS A 127 -0.39 6.00 -0.68
CA CYS A 127 -0.21 7.37 -0.23
C CYS A 127 -0.64 8.45 -1.24
N GLY A 128 -0.81 8.13 -2.52
CA GLY A 128 -1.17 9.11 -3.55
C GLY A 128 0.01 9.82 -4.21
N GLU A 129 1.24 9.51 -3.79
CA GLU A 129 2.46 10.06 -4.39
C GLU A 129 2.53 9.76 -5.88
N PRO A 130 2.83 10.77 -6.72
CA PRO A 130 2.96 10.58 -8.16
C PRO A 130 4.10 9.63 -8.52
N GLY A 131 3.90 8.86 -9.57
CA GLY A 131 4.86 7.88 -10.07
C GLY A 131 4.33 6.45 -10.03
N LYS A 132 4.89 5.60 -10.88
CA LYS A 132 4.50 4.20 -10.96
C LYS A 132 4.99 3.42 -9.73
N PRO A 133 4.12 2.77 -8.94
CA PRO A 133 4.54 1.87 -7.87
C PRO A 133 5.44 0.76 -8.39
N THR A 134 6.55 0.48 -7.70
CA THR A 134 7.57 -0.48 -8.15
C THR A 134 7.65 -1.73 -7.29
N THR A 135 7.03 -1.71 -6.10
CA THR A 135 7.01 -2.84 -5.18
C THR A 135 5.64 -3.52 -5.16
N LEU A 136 5.60 -4.72 -4.60
CA LEU A 136 4.37 -5.46 -4.32
C LEU A 136 4.38 -5.80 -2.84
N ASP A 137 3.55 -5.10 -2.08
CA ASP A 137 3.48 -5.23 -0.62
C ASP A 137 2.44 -6.26 -0.18
N HIS A 138 2.62 -6.81 1.02
CA HIS A 138 1.66 -7.69 1.69
C HIS A 138 0.83 -6.89 2.68
N TYR A 139 -0.48 -6.84 2.51
CA TYR A 139 -1.36 -6.17 3.47
C TYR A 139 -1.19 -6.75 4.87
N LEU A 140 -1.40 -8.05 5.06
CA LEU A 140 -0.93 -8.78 6.25
C LEU A 140 0.49 -9.34 5.95
N PRO A 141 1.49 -9.01 6.78
CA PRO A 141 2.89 -9.26 6.46
C PRO A 141 3.20 -10.76 6.42
N LYS A 142 3.91 -11.20 5.37
CA LYS A 142 4.33 -12.61 5.21
C LYS A 142 5.20 -13.15 6.34
N THR A 143 5.78 -12.26 7.14
CA THR A 143 6.54 -12.63 8.34
C THR A 143 5.63 -13.11 9.46
N ALA A 144 4.43 -12.57 9.58
CA ALA A 144 3.41 -13.01 10.53
C ALA A 144 2.50 -14.09 9.91
N TYR A 145 2.11 -13.91 8.65
CA TYR A 145 1.17 -14.76 7.89
C TYR A 145 1.85 -15.39 6.67
N PRO A 146 2.77 -16.37 6.86
CA PRO A 146 3.53 -16.97 5.75
C PRO A 146 2.63 -17.65 4.71
N GLU A 147 1.48 -18.16 5.11
CA GLU A 147 0.46 -18.78 4.25
C GLU A 147 -0.24 -17.76 3.33
N LEU A 148 -0.22 -16.47 3.67
CA LEU A 148 -0.77 -15.40 2.84
C LEU A 148 0.27 -14.78 1.87
N ALA A 149 1.49 -15.34 1.82
CA ALA A 149 2.60 -14.77 1.03
C ALA A 149 2.32 -14.67 -0.47
N ILE A 150 1.44 -15.51 -1.03
CA ILE A 150 1.07 -15.51 -2.46
C ILE A 150 -0.43 -15.33 -2.69
N VAL A 151 -1.18 -14.99 -1.64
CA VAL A 151 -2.62 -14.71 -1.76
C VAL A 151 -2.80 -13.37 -2.46
N ILE A 152 -3.44 -13.39 -3.63
CA ILE A 152 -3.52 -12.25 -4.53
C ILE A 152 -4.19 -11.04 -3.85
N ALA A 153 -5.27 -11.27 -3.11
CA ALA A 153 -5.97 -10.22 -2.37
C ALA A 153 -5.14 -9.58 -1.23
N ASN A 154 -4.06 -10.25 -0.80
CA ASN A 154 -3.11 -9.74 0.19
C ASN A 154 -1.95 -8.94 -0.44
N LEU A 155 -1.88 -8.84 -1.76
CA LEU A 155 -0.77 -8.25 -2.49
C LEU A 155 -1.18 -6.96 -3.20
N THR A 156 -0.47 -5.87 -2.93
CA THR A 156 -0.80 -4.55 -3.48
C THR A 156 0.42 -3.86 -4.09
N PRO A 157 0.31 -3.32 -5.32
CA PRO A 157 1.32 -2.40 -5.82
C PRO A 157 1.50 -1.20 -4.88
N MET A 158 2.73 -0.88 -4.51
CA MET A 158 3.05 0.16 -3.52
C MET A 158 4.36 0.85 -3.89
N CYS A 159 4.53 2.14 -3.54
CA CYS A 159 5.82 2.80 -3.66
C CYS A 159 6.80 2.26 -2.61
N ASN A 160 8.08 2.46 -2.87
CA ASN A 160 9.15 1.95 -2.01
C ASN A 160 9.09 2.55 -0.60
N GLU A 161 8.80 3.84 -0.52
CA GLU A 161 8.72 4.58 0.73
C GLU A 161 7.59 4.06 1.63
N CYS A 162 6.39 3.85 1.07
CA CYS A 162 5.28 3.26 1.83
C CYS A 162 5.61 1.84 2.31
N GLN A 163 6.24 1.03 1.47
CA GLN A 163 6.61 -0.34 1.84
C GLN A 163 7.64 -0.35 2.98
N GLN A 164 8.62 0.54 2.95
CA GLN A 164 9.63 0.65 4.01
C GLN A 164 9.03 1.15 5.32
N ASN A 165 8.22 2.22 5.28
CA ASN A 165 7.55 2.76 6.47
C ASN A 165 6.57 1.77 7.09
N LYS A 166 5.76 1.08 6.26
CA LYS A 166 4.84 0.05 6.73
C LYS A 166 5.58 -1.13 7.36
N SER A 167 6.70 -1.55 6.78
CA SER A 167 7.49 -2.68 7.25
C SER A 167 6.64 -3.95 7.50
N SER A 168 6.59 -4.45 8.74
CA SER A 168 5.76 -5.58 9.17
C SER A 168 4.59 -5.18 10.07
N ASP A 169 4.34 -3.88 10.20
CA ASP A 169 3.24 -3.37 11.01
C ASP A 169 1.90 -3.57 10.29
N TYR A 170 0.86 -3.93 11.02
CA TYR A 170 -0.47 -4.19 10.47
C TYR A 170 -1.63 -3.94 11.46
N HIS A 171 -1.34 -3.82 12.76
CA HIS A 171 -2.30 -3.47 13.80
C HIS A 171 -1.64 -2.63 14.90
N ASP A 172 -2.44 -1.85 15.62
CA ASP A 172 -2.04 -1.11 16.80
C ASP A 172 -1.98 -2.01 18.06
N GLU A 173 -1.68 -1.40 19.20
CA GLU A 173 -1.60 -2.10 20.50
C GLU A 173 -2.93 -2.75 20.93
N ASN A 174 -4.05 -2.23 20.44
CA ASN A 174 -5.40 -2.73 20.70
C ASN A 174 -5.86 -3.77 19.66
N GLY A 175 -5.02 -4.09 18.68
CA GLY A 175 -5.33 -5.01 17.59
C GLY A 175 -6.13 -4.39 16.44
N ASN A 176 -6.39 -3.07 16.45
CA ASN A 176 -7.06 -2.40 15.35
C ASN A 176 -6.14 -2.30 14.14
N LYS A 177 -6.71 -2.46 12.94
CA LYS A 177 -5.93 -2.25 11.70
C LYS A 177 -5.40 -0.81 11.63
N ILE A 178 -4.14 -0.66 11.21
CA ILE A 178 -3.50 0.64 11.00
C ILE A 178 -3.56 1.09 9.55
N TYR A 179 -3.70 0.18 8.62
CA TYR A 179 -3.70 0.52 7.20
C TYR A 179 -5.07 0.26 6.57
N ILE A 180 -5.45 1.16 5.69
CA ILE A 180 -6.61 1.01 4.80
C ILE A 180 -6.30 -0.10 3.81
N HIS A 181 -7.23 -1.04 3.63
CA HIS A 181 -7.05 -2.14 2.68
C HIS A 181 -7.36 -1.66 1.25
N PRO A 182 -6.44 -1.85 0.28
CA PRO A 182 -6.59 -1.27 -1.06
C PRO A 182 -7.77 -1.80 -1.86
N TYR A 183 -8.19 -3.03 -1.59
CA TYR A 183 -9.26 -3.67 -2.33
C TYR A 183 -10.62 -3.63 -1.62
N PHE A 184 -10.63 -3.56 -0.30
CA PHE A 184 -11.86 -3.77 0.47
C PHE A 184 -12.41 -2.50 1.12
N ASP A 185 -11.55 -1.62 1.61
CA ASP A 185 -12.01 -0.38 2.22
C ASP A 185 -12.41 0.65 1.14
N SER A 186 -13.44 1.44 1.41
CA SER A 186 -13.91 2.49 0.51
C SER A 186 -13.37 3.85 0.94
N ILE A 187 -12.68 4.54 0.03
CA ILE A 187 -12.15 5.89 0.19
C ILE A 187 -12.28 6.66 -1.14
N GLU A 188 -13.46 6.59 -1.71
CA GLU A 188 -13.75 7.24 -3.00
C GLU A 188 -14.08 8.72 -2.83
N GLN A 189 -14.38 9.16 -1.61
CA GLN A 189 -14.68 10.54 -1.28
C GLN A 189 -13.42 11.38 -1.07
N VAL A 190 -13.59 12.71 -1.02
CA VAL A 190 -12.54 13.64 -0.61
C VAL A 190 -12.39 13.55 0.90
N ASN A 191 -11.30 12.93 1.35
CA ASN A 191 -11.01 12.76 2.77
C ASN A 191 -9.82 13.63 3.24
N LEU A 192 -9.04 14.17 2.30
CA LEU A 192 -7.86 14.96 2.57
C LEU A 192 -7.98 16.34 1.93
N SER A 193 -7.54 17.35 2.66
CA SER A 193 -7.43 18.74 2.22
C SER A 193 -6.08 19.33 2.64
N ILE A 194 -5.80 20.54 2.22
CA ILE A 194 -4.58 21.26 2.58
C ILE A 194 -4.92 22.72 2.91
N ASN A 195 -4.38 23.20 4.02
CA ASN A 195 -4.31 24.63 4.33
C ASN A 195 -3.00 25.21 3.77
N ILE A 196 -3.06 26.38 3.14
CA ILE A 196 -1.91 27.06 2.54
C ILE A 196 -1.86 28.46 3.12
N GLU A 197 -0.86 28.73 3.95
CA GLU A 197 -0.73 29.99 4.68
C GLU A 197 0.37 30.89 4.10
N PRO A 198 0.15 32.22 4.13
CA PRO A 198 1.15 33.20 3.72
C PRO A 198 2.40 33.15 4.62
N PRO A 199 3.55 33.76 4.14
CA PRO A 199 3.67 34.56 2.91
C PRO A 199 3.73 33.70 1.64
N TYR A 200 2.95 34.02 0.62
CA TYR A 200 2.83 33.22 -0.60
C TYR A 200 4.09 33.18 -1.49
N ALA A 201 5.11 33.96 -1.19
CA ALA A 201 6.42 33.78 -1.78
C ALA A 201 7.10 32.47 -1.27
N THR A 202 6.81 32.08 -0.04
CA THR A 202 7.31 30.87 0.65
C THR A 202 6.23 30.33 1.59
N PRO A 203 5.13 29.78 1.06
CA PRO A 203 3.99 29.38 1.88
C PRO A 203 4.31 28.16 2.75
N THR A 204 3.53 28.01 3.81
CA THR A 204 3.46 26.76 4.59
C THR A 204 2.27 25.94 4.14
N PHE A 205 2.44 24.62 4.22
CA PHE A 205 1.44 23.65 3.80
C PHE A 205 1.09 22.75 4.99
N GLU A 206 -0.20 22.69 5.34
CA GLU A 206 -0.69 21.84 6.41
C GLU A 206 -1.73 20.88 5.88
N LEU A 207 -1.48 19.57 6.02
CA LEU A 207 -2.44 18.55 5.65
C LEU A 207 -3.60 18.53 6.65
N ILE A 208 -4.83 18.51 6.13
CA ILE A 208 -6.05 18.41 6.91
C ILE A 208 -6.74 17.08 6.54
N ILE A 209 -7.02 16.26 7.54
CA ILE A 209 -7.91 15.10 7.40
C ILE A 209 -9.32 15.62 7.65
N LEU A 210 -10.19 15.48 6.67
CA LEU A 210 -11.58 15.90 6.80
C LEU A 210 -12.34 14.90 7.67
N GLU A 211 -12.97 15.42 8.72
CA GLU A 211 -13.85 14.64 9.57
C GLU A 211 -15.16 14.35 8.83
N ASP A 212 -15.62 13.12 8.95
CA ASP A 212 -16.97 12.73 8.58
C ASP A 212 -17.72 12.43 9.88
N GLU A 213 -18.72 13.27 10.19
CA GLU A 213 -19.51 13.11 11.42
C GLU A 213 -20.24 11.77 11.47
N ASP A 214 -20.49 11.16 10.30
CA ASP A 214 -21.19 9.90 10.15
C ASP A 214 -20.24 8.67 10.18
N ASP A 215 -18.92 8.85 9.99
CA ASP A 215 -17.92 7.76 9.95
C ASP A 215 -16.62 8.09 10.70
N ASN A 216 -16.70 8.14 12.01
CA ASN A 216 -15.54 8.33 12.89
C ASN A 216 -14.51 7.17 12.81
N GLU A 217 -14.95 5.96 12.46
CA GLU A 217 -14.04 4.81 12.33
C GLU A 217 -13.10 4.98 11.12
N LEU A 218 -13.62 5.45 10.00
CA LEU A 218 -12.84 5.77 8.81
C LEU A 218 -11.85 6.89 9.08
N TYR A 219 -12.28 7.94 9.81
CA TYR A 219 -11.40 9.06 10.19
C TYR A 219 -10.21 8.58 11.03
N GLU A 220 -10.45 7.78 12.06
CA GLU A 220 -9.39 7.24 12.92
C GLU A 220 -8.47 6.26 12.15
N LEU A 221 -9.03 5.48 11.22
CA LEU A 221 -8.23 4.62 10.35
C LEU A 221 -7.36 5.44 9.40
N LEU A 222 -7.87 6.52 8.82
CA LEU A 222 -7.10 7.45 7.99
C LEU A 222 -5.93 8.05 8.76
N ARG A 223 -6.15 8.50 10.00
CA ARG A 223 -5.09 9.04 10.87
C ARG A 223 -3.98 8.01 11.09
N ARG A 224 -4.35 6.77 11.46
CA ARG A 224 -3.35 5.69 11.65
C ARG A 224 -2.60 5.41 10.36
N HIS A 225 -3.30 5.33 9.23
CA HIS A 225 -2.70 5.07 7.93
C HIS A 225 -1.71 6.16 7.52
N ILE A 226 -2.09 7.43 7.60
CA ILE A 226 -1.26 8.59 7.27
C ILE A 226 0.02 8.61 8.10
N ASN A 227 -0.10 8.36 9.41
CA ASN A 227 1.07 8.28 10.29
C ASN A 227 1.96 7.08 9.94
N GLY A 228 1.36 5.91 9.70
CA GLY A 228 2.09 4.67 9.43
C GLY A 228 2.89 4.66 8.13
N VAL A 229 2.56 5.53 7.15
CA VAL A 229 3.29 5.66 5.89
C VAL A 229 4.13 6.93 5.79
N ASN A 230 4.29 7.67 6.88
CA ASN A 230 4.97 8.98 6.93
C ASN A 230 4.48 9.94 5.82
N PHE A 231 3.14 10.06 5.72
CA PHE A 231 2.52 10.83 4.64
C PHE A 231 2.83 12.32 4.75
N VAL A 232 2.67 12.91 5.95
CA VAL A 232 2.67 14.37 6.17
C VAL A 232 3.98 14.99 5.71
N GLU A 233 5.12 14.48 6.18
CA GLU A 233 6.44 15.01 5.84
C GLU A 233 6.72 14.93 4.34
N ARG A 234 6.43 13.79 3.72
CA ARG A 234 6.65 13.55 2.30
C ARG A 234 5.71 14.39 1.43
N PHE A 235 4.49 14.61 1.87
CA PHE A 235 3.52 15.45 1.18
C PHE A 235 3.89 16.93 1.26
N ASP A 236 4.40 17.42 2.40
CA ASP A 236 4.91 18.79 2.53
C ASP A 236 6.08 19.05 1.56
N GLU A 237 7.02 18.10 1.46
CA GLU A 237 8.12 18.20 0.49
C GLU A 237 7.60 18.22 -0.96
N PHE A 238 6.64 17.37 -1.28
CA PHE A 238 5.97 17.40 -2.59
C PHE A 238 5.30 18.77 -2.85
N CYS A 239 4.56 19.29 -1.89
CA CYS A 239 3.87 20.59 -2.02
C CYS A 239 4.85 21.72 -2.31
N ARG A 240 5.99 21.78 -1.62
CA ARG A 240 7.05 22.77 -1.87
C ARG A 240 7.59 22.67 -3.29
N ASN A 241 7.89 21.46 -3.75
CA ASN A 241 8.41 21.24 -5.09
C ASN A 241 7.35 21.57 -6.16
N GLU A 242 6.11 21.13 -6.00
CA GLU A 242 5.03 21.38 -6.96
C GLU A 242 4.62 22.86 -6.99
N TYR A 243 4.69 23.56 -5.84
CA TYR A 243 4.46 24.98 -5.78
C TYR A 243 5.49 25.78 -6.60
N MET A 244 6.77 25.41 -6.51
CA MET A 244 7.81 26.04 -7.34
C MET A 244 7.57 25.81 -8.84
N GLN A 245 7.08 24.62 -9.24
CA GLN A 245 6.71 24.36 -10.64
C GLN A 245 5.49 25.20 -11.07
N LEU A 246 4.50 25.37 -10.18
CA LEU A 246 3.36 26.22 -10.44
C LEU A 246 3.76 27.70 -10.61
N LEU A 247 4.61 28.24 -9.70
CA LEU A 247 5.10 29.62 -9.83
C LEU A 247 5.84 29.83 -11.16
N ARG A 248 6.65 28.85 -11.57
CA ARG A 248 7.33 28.89 -12.87
C ARG A 248 6.34 28.88 -14.03
N ALA A 249 5.34 28.01 -13.99
CA ALA A 249 4.29 27.96 -15.01
C ALA A 249 3.53 29.30 -15.10
N MET A 250 3.17 29.88 -13.96
CA MET A 250 2.50 31.19 -13.89
C MET A 250 3.37 32.32 -14.42
N SER A 251 4.68 32.28 -14.13
CA SER A 251 5.64 33.28 -14.65
C SER A 251 5.75 33.22 -16.17
N LEU A 252 5.71 32.03 -16.75
CA LEU A 252 5.70 31.84 -18.22
C LEU A 252 4.38 32.30 -18.83
N GLU A 253 3.25 31.88 -18.27
CA GLU A 253 1.91 32.26 -18.73
C GLU A 253 1.73 33.78 -18.83
N ARG A 254 2.24 34.51 -17.82
CA ARG A 254 2.16 36.00 -17.81
C ARG A 254 2.96 36.69 -18.93
N GLN A 255 3.82 35.97 -19.64
CA GLN A 255 4.55 36.49 -20.81
C GLN A 255 3.74 36.35 -22.10
N ASP A 256 2.65 35.60 -22.08
CA ASP A 256 1.79 35.43 -23.24
C ASP A 256 0.97 36.72 -23.52
N ALA A 257 0.61 36.89 -24.79
CA ALA A 257 -0.18 38.06 -25.24
C ALA A 257 -1.59 38.11 -24.60
N GLN A 258 -2.12 36.97 -24.21
CA GLN A 258 -3.42 36.83 -23.54
C GLN A 258 -3.33 35.75 -22.44
N PRO A 259 -2.77 36.11 -21.30
CA PRO A 259 -2.56 35.12 -20.22
C PRO A 259 -3.88 34.65 -19.62
N ASP A 260 -3.97 33.35 -19.36
CA ASP A 260 -5.06 32.77 -18.57
C ASP A 260 -4.88 33.15 -17.07
N ARG A 261 -5.99 33.33 -16.35
CA ARG A 261 -5.95 33.52 -14.90
C ARG A 261 -5.50 32.26 -14.18
N ALA A 262 -4.84 32.44 -13.03
CA ALA A 262 -4.39 31.34 -12.18
C ALA A 262 -5.50 30.35 -11.86
N SER A 263 -6.70 30.81 -11.54
CA SER A 263 -7.85 29.96 -11.26
C SER A 263 -8.20 29.00 -12.41
N ARG A 264 -8.06 29.44 -13.67
CA ARG A 264 -8.34 28.64 -14.85
C ARG A 264 -7.26 27.57 -15.10
N ILE A 265 -6.00 27.94 -14.91
CA ILE A 265 -4.86 27.04 -15.06
C ILE A 265 -4.90 25.97 -13.98
N VAL A 266 -5.03 26.35 -12.72
CA VAL A 266 -5.10 25.44 -11.56
C VAL A 266 -6.32 24.51 -11.67
N PHE A 267 -7.47 25.03 -12.15
CA PHE A 267 -8.66 24.19 -12.39
C PHE A 267 -8.39 23.07 -13.40
N ARG A 268 -7.63 23.33 -14.48
CA ARG A 268 -7.26 22.31 -15.47
C ARG A 268 -6.39 21.22 -14.83
N PHE A 269 -5.42 21.60 -14.00
CA PHE A 269 -4.58 20.64 -13.27
C PHE A 269 -5.40 19.83 -12.27
N LYS A 270 -6.20 20.49 -11.42
CA LYS A 270 -7.11 19.81 -10.49
C LYS A 270 -7.95 18.75 -11.19
N ARG A 271 -8.66 19.15 -12.27
CA ARG A 271 -9.55 18.25 -13.03
C ARG A 271 -8.81 17.04 -13.60
N LYS A 272 -7.58 17.23 -14.08
CA LYS A 272 -6.73 16.13 -14.60
C LYS A 272 -6.43 15.08 -13.55
N TYR A 273 -6.11 15.49 -12.36
CA TYR A 273 -5.63 14.61 -11.28
C TYR A 273 -6.78 14.04 -10.45
N GLU A 274 -7.77 14.84 -10.11
CA GLU A 274 -8.95 14.44 -9.34
C GLU A 274 -9.76 13.35 -10.04
N GLY A 275 -9.81 13.36 -11.38
CA GLY A 275 -10.43 12.30 -12.19
C GLY A 275 -9.76 10.92 -12.07
N GLN A 276 -8.57 10.83 -11.46
CA GLN A 276 -7.87 9.58 -11.21
C GLN A 276 -8.05 9.12 -9.74
N SER A 277 -7.94 10.04 -8.80
CA SER A 277 -8.28 9.87 -7.38
C SER A 277 -8.38 11.24 -6.71
N PRO A 278 -9.43 11.50 -5.91
CA PRO A 278 -9.57 12.78 -5.19
C PRO A 278 -8.52 12.99 -4.10
N ASN A 279 -7.92 11.93 -3.59
CA ASN A 279 -6.95 11.99 -2.49
C ASN A 279 -5.48 11.76 -2.96
N ARG A 280 -5.21 11.78 -4.27
CA ARG A 280 -3.82 11.81 -4.72
C ARG A 280 -3.19 13.19 -4.49
N TRP A 281 -1.90 13.24 -4.33
CA TRP A 281 -1.19 14.44 -3.88
C TRP A 281 -1.45 15.68 -4.74
N GLU A 282 -1.39 15.54 -6.05
CA GLU A 282 -1.66 16.69 -6.95
C GLU A 282 -3.14 17.14 -6.86
N ALA A 283 -4.08 16.21 -6.66
CA ALA A 283 -5.49 16.58 -6.53
C ALA A 283 -5.74 17.38 -5.23
N ILE A 284 -5.14 16.95 -4.12
CA ILE A 284 -5.21 17.66 -2.84
C ILE A 284 -4.59 19.06 -3.00
N PHE A 285 -3.38 19.14 -3.54
CA PHE A 285 -2.62 20.35 -3.73
C PHE A 285 -3.38 21.39 -4.58
N TYR A 286 -3.78 21.02 -5.79
CA TYR A 286 -4.48 21.95 -6.70
C TYR A 286 -5.89 22.30 -6.23
N ARG A 287 -6.55 21.44 -5.48
CA ARG A 287 -7.82 21.76 -4.81
C ARG A 287 -7.62 22.81 -3.72
N GLY A 288 -6.58 22.67 -2.90
CA GLY A 288 -6.25 23.65 -1.87
C GLY A 288 -5.95 25.03 -2.44
N ILE A 289 -5.18 25.10 -3.54
CA ILE A 289 -4.90 26.39 -4.22
C ILE A 289 -6.20 27.02 -4.75
N LEU A 290 -7.10 26.25 -5.37
CA LEU A 290 -8.37 26.78 -5.86
C LEU A 290 -9.29 27.33 -4.76
N ASN A 291 -9.19 26.77 -3.56
CA ASN A 291 -9.97 27.20 -2.42
C ASN A 291 -9.37 28.42 -1.69
N ASN A 292 -8.16 28.86 -2.07
CA ASN A 292 -7.47 29.99 -1.45
C ASN A 292 -7.48 31.21 -2.40
N THR A 293 -8.46 32.09 -2.19
CA THR A 293 -8.67 33.29 -3.06
C THR A 293 -7.49 34.27 -3.01
N ASP A 294 -6.87 34.41 -1.84
CA ASP A 294 -5.74 35.34 -1.65
C ASP A 294 -4.49 34.82 -2.36
N LEU A 295 -4.28 33.50 -2.34
CA LEU A 295 -3.22 32.87 -3.11
C LEU A 295 -3.46 32.99 -4.62
N LEU A 296 -4.69 32.83 -5.10
CA LEU A 296 -5.02 33.03 -6.52
C LEU A 296 -4.75 34.47 -6.95
N ASP A 297 -5.11 35.46 -6.11
CA ASP A 297 -4.79 36.87 -6.36
C ASP A 297 -3.27 37.13 -6.40
N TYR A 298 -2.53 36.52 -5.46
CA TYR A 298 -1.07 36.57 -5.47
C TYR A 298 -0.48 36.00 -6.77
N LEU A 299 -0.97 34.85 -7.21
CA LEU A 299 -0.54 34.20 -8.46
C LEU A 299 -0.88 35.04 -9.71
N ASP A 300 -1.96 35.81 -9.70
CA ASP A 300 -2.34 36.66 -10.82
C ASP A 300 -1.60 38.03 -10.80
N ASN A 301 -1.39 38.65 -9.65
CA ASN A 301 -1.07 40.07 -9.56
C ASN A 301 0.28 40.42 -8.90
N SER A 302 0.84 39.51 -8.07
CA SER A 302 2.07 39.82 -7.33
C SER A 302 3.33 39.56 -8.16
N SER A 303 4.46 40.14 -7.76
CA SER A 303 5.76 39.82 -8.35
C SER A 303 6.14 38.37 -8.01
N LEU A 304 6.30 37.54 -8.99
CA LEU A 304 6.75 36.15 -8.82
C LEU A 304 8.28 36.08 -8.81
N PRO A 305 8.86 35.05 -8.14
CA PRO A 305 10.29 34.80 -8.20
C PRO A 305 10.80 34.68 -9.63
N SER A 306 12.00 35.20 -9.89
CA SER A 306 12.68 34.98 -11.17
C SER A 306 13.27 33.55 -11.22
N PHE A 307 12.93 32.82 -12.25
CA PHE A 307 13.46 31.48 -12.53
C PHE A 307 14.54 31.60 -13.60
N THR A 308 15.76 31.41 -13.23
CA THR A 308 16.92 31.33 -14.14
C THR A 308 17.05 29.96 -14.78
#